data_41eeea5a17a4ac36a86175a4d529fd28
#
_entry.id   41eeea5a17a4ac36a86175a4d529fd28
#
_cell.length_a   1.000
_cell.length_b   1.000
_cell.length_c   1.000
_cell.angle_alpha   90.00
_cell.angle_beta   90.00
_cell.angle_gamma   90.00
#
_symmetry.space_group_name_H-M   'P 1'
#
loop_
_entity.id
_entity.type
_entity.pdbx_description
1 polymer ?
#
loop_
_entity_poly.entity_id
_entity_poly.type
_entity_poly.pdbx_seq_one_letter_code
_entity_poly.pdbx_strand_id
1 'polypeptide(L)'
;MKLAQSTTAPDFALALTLALFALALQACGGATSSGAGPVSATRLRSADPQANQVTPPVGSGDGVAPRAAQLDRTSTGPEDTSKKSASLETAAYADSDHVTVFTPAISGTVENVVDGATLSGSYLVDVVSAASVDIIATASRRWHEVRHAGTLSGRYKPRDLGIGFSASTSSEPDYFSYGASGNISYDLDEKNTSLFFGYGYSHDTSGRGGTSFTTFARSLQRGSFLLGMDQVMGPATLASLSLSAIIENGDQSKPYRYIPMFSPVEAANVPSGASIDYVNTHRLFERPLEQLPLARRRFALAFQIAHRLESSTIRANERLYIDNWGAKATTTDARWIFDVADRLRLWPHFRFHAQTPVGFWQRAYVSTGQPGFSLPEFRTGDRELGPLFGVTGGGGIKVFLGTAAHPHFFAIAAEADAVYTSYLDDLFITSRTGVLGSITLELEEP
;
A
#
# COMPACT_ATOMS: atom_id res chain seq x y z
N MET A 1 36.98 24.33 -38.69
CA MET A 1 36.66 22.92 -38.46
C MET A 1 36.45 22.73 -36.96
N LYS A 2 35.21 22.87 -36.49
CA LYS A 2 34.82 22.74 -35.06
C LYS A 2 34.15 21.38 -34.91
N LEU A 3 34.73 20.50 -34.11
CA LEU A 3 34.16 19.22 -33.70
C LEU A 3 32.93 19.46 -32.81
N ALA A 4 31.80 18.96 -33.26
CA ALA A 4 30.61 18.86 -32.42
C ALA A 4 30.81 17.68 -31.43
N GLN A 5 30.79 17.97 -30.13
CA GLN A 5 30.72 16.95 -29.11
C GLN A 5 29.26 16.43 -29.05
N SER A 6 29.10 15.14 -29.29
CA SER A 6 27.82 14.45 -29.07
C SER A 6 27.62 14.27 -27.56
N THR A 7 26.62 14.91 -27.00
CA THR A 7 26.13 14.63 -25.65
C THR A 7 25.52 13.24 -25.65
N THR A 8 26.05 12.37 -24.81
CA THR A 8 25.60 10.98 -24.67
C THR A 8 24.26 10.92 -23.92
N ALA A 9 23.36 10.04 -24.34
CA ALA A 9 22.02 9.84 -23.80
C ALA A 9 21.93 9.66 -22.26
N PRO A 10 22.94 9.11 -21.55
CA PRO A 10 22.92 8.98 -20.10
C PRO A 10 22.93 10.33 -19.35
N ASP A 11 23.58 11.35 -19.88
CA ASP A 11 23.64 12.67 -19.23
C ASP A 11 22.28 13.41 -19.27
N PHE A 12 21.48 13.17 -20.30
CA PHE A 12 20.16 13.75 -20.42
C PHE A 12 19.15 13.10 -19.44
N ALA A 13 19.20 11.78 -19.28
CA ALA A 13 18.34 11.07 -18.34
C ALA A 13 18.64 11.45 -16.88
N LEU A 14 19.92 11.56 -16.51
CA LEU A 14 20.35 12.01 -15.19
C LEU A 14 19.95 13.47 -14.90
N ALA A 15 20.09 14.35 -15.90
CA ALA A 15 19.69 15.76 -15.79
C ALA A 15 18.16 15.91 -15.63
N LEU A 16 17.36 15.10 -16.34
CA LEU A 16 15.91 15.11 -16.23
C LEU A 16 15.45 14.57 -14.86
N THR A 17 16.10 13.53 -14.37
CA THR A 17 15.83 12.94 -13.04
C THR A 17 16.15 13.94 -11.93
N LEU A 18 17.28 14.65 -12.02
CA LEU A 18 17.66 15.68 -11.06
C LEU A 18 16.74 16.92 -11.12
N ALA A 19 16.28 17.29 -12.32
CA ALA A 19 15.35 18.42 -12.49
C ALA A 19 13.95 18.11 -11.89
N LEU A 20 13.45 16.88 -12.07
CA LEU A 20 12.19 16.43 -11.45
C LEU A 20 12.30 16.31 -9.92
N PHE A 21 13.46 15.89 -9.42
CA PHE A 21 13.74 15.85 -7.99
C PHE A 21 13.82 17.26 -7.37
N ALA A 22 14.39 18.23 -8.09
CA ALA A 22 14.44 19.63 -7.66
C ALA A 22 13.05 20.29 -7.66
N LEU A 23 12.17 19.93 -8.62
CA LEU A 23 10.77 20.41 -8.64
C LEU A 23 9.97 19.86 -7.46
N ALA A 24 10.17 18.58 -7.12
CA ALA A 24 9.52 17.95 -5.96
C ALA A 24 9.95 18.59 -4.64
N LEU A 25 11.23 18.96 -4.51
CA LEU A 25 11.78 19.67 -3.34
C LEU A 25 11.25 21.10 -3.20
N GLN A 26 10.96 21.79 -4.30
CA GLN A 26 10.40 23.15 -4.28
C GLN A 26 8.90 23.17 -3.89
N ALA A 27 8.16 22.08 -4.15
CA ALA A 27 6.77 21.95 -3.71
C ALA A 27 6.62 21.71 -2.20
N CYS A 28 7.68 21.29 -1.50
CA CYS A 28 7.70 21.03 -0.06
C CYS A 28 8.01 22.23 0.83
N GLY A 29 8.18 23.43 0.29
CA GLY A 29 8.51 24.67 1.02
C GLY A 29 7.29 25.35 1.63
N GLY A 30 6.99 25.04 2.88
CA GLY A 30 6.29 25.94 3.81
C GLY A 30 4.82 25.66 4.10
N ALA A 31 4.54 24.95 5.18
CA ALA A 31 3.37 25.20 6.05
C ALA A 31 3.55 24.52 7.41
N THR A 32 3.28 25.26 8.46
CA THR A 32 3.33 24.84 9.86
C THR A 32 2.11 24.00 10.25
N SER A 33 2.34 22.98 11.05
CA SER A 33 1.47 21.86 11.44
C SER A 33 0.37 22.18 12.45
N SER A 34 -0.75 21.44 12.35
CA SER A 34 -1.50 20.94 13.52
C SER A 34 -2.32 19.72 13.12
N GLY A 35 -2.10 18.62 13.83
CA GLY A 35 -2.30 17.24 13.53
C GLY A 35 -3.69 16.63 13.44
N ALA A 36 -3.78 15.67 12.57
CA ALA A 36 -4.65 14.48 12.61
C ALA A 36 -4.02 13.37 11.76
N GLY A 37 -4.15 12.12 12.17
CA GLY A 37 -3.38 10.99 11.65
C GLY A 37 -3.60 10.64 10.18
N PRO A 38 -2.57 10.14 9.50
CA PRO A 38 -2.47 10.12 8.05
C PRO A 38 -3.20 8.96 7.36
N VAL A 39 -3.70 9.26 6.18
CA VAL A 39 -4.03 8.28 5.14
C VAL A 39 -2.88 8.28 4.14
N SER A 40 -2.10 7.22 4.11
CA SER A 40 -0.96 7.10 3.19
C SER A 40 -1.39 6.71 1.78
N ALA A 41 -0.70 7.20 0.74
CA ALA A 41 -0.93 6.78 -0.65
C ALA A 41 -0.70 5.27 -0.86
N THR A 42 0.18 4.66 -0.07
CA THR A 42 0.35 3.20 -0.04
C THR A 42 -0.92 2.49 0.49
N ARG A 43 -1.69 3.15 1.40
CA ARG A 43 -3.03 2.69 1.81
C ARG A 43 -4.07 2.88 0.70
N LEU A 44 -3.85 3.79 -0.22
CA LEU A 44 -4.79 4.11 -1.29
C LEU A 44 -4.57 3.24 -2.54
N ARG A 45 -3.38 2.72 -2.76
CA ARG A 45 -3.13 1.66 -3.77
C ARG A 45 -3.87 0.36 -3.47
N SER A 46 -4.10 0.09 -2.21
CA SER A 46 -5.10 -0.85 -1.77
C SER A 46 -6.20 -0.04 -1.11
N ALA A 47 -7.35 0.08 -1.72
CA ALA A 47 -8.59 0.50 -1.06
C ALA A 47 -9.00 -0.50 0.04
N ASP A 48 -8.03 -1.29 0.50
CA ASP A 48 -8.12 -2.29 1.53
C ASP A 48 -7.58 -1.67 2.83
N PRO A 49 -8.41 -1.40 3.83
CA PRO A 49 -7.99 -0.95 5.15
C PRO A 49 -6.97 -1.87 5.80
N GLN A 50 -6.73 -3.02 5.18
CA GLN A 50 -5.89 -4.10 5.66
C GLN A 50 -4.52 -4.17 5.00
N ALA A 51 -4.25 -3.37 3.98
CA ALA A 51 -2.96 -3.36 3.28
C ALA A 51 -1.81 -2.70 4.06
N ASN A 52 -2.00 -2.39 5.33
CA ASN A 52 -0.92 -2.13 6.26
C ASN A 52 -0.16 -3.42 6.65
N GLN A 53 -0.25 -4.45 5.81
CA GLN A 53 0.60 -5.61 5.94
C GLN A 53 1.98 -5.23 5.43
N VAL A 54 2.99 -5.41 6.27
CA VAL A 54 4.33 -5.72 5.82
C VAL A 54 4.21 -7.01 5.00
N THR A 55 3.79 -6.87 3.73
CA THR A 55 4.20 -7.85 2.76
C THR A 55 5.70 -7.71 2.73
N PRO A 56 6.49 -8.75 3.00
CA PRO A 56 7.87 -8.73 2.54
C PRO A 56 7.79 -8.29 1.07
N PRO A 57 8.69 -7.45 0.57
CA PRO A 57 8.67 -7.06 -0.81
C PRO A 57 8.65 -8.35 -1.63
N VAL A 58 7.48 -8.78 -2.04
CA VAL A 58 7.35 -9.58 -3.24
C VAL A 58 7.87 -8.61 -4.26
N GLY A 59 9.09 -8.87 -4.71
CA GLY A 59 9.74 -8.01 -5.66
C GLY A 59 8.70 -7.62 -6.69
N SER A 60 8.57 -6.34 -6.94
CA SER A 60 7.86 -5.81 -8.10
C SER A 60 8.63 -6.22 -9.37
N GLY A 61 8.99 -7.50 -9.42
CA GLY A 61 9.39 -8.16 -10.62
C GLY A 61 8.13 -8.25 -11.47
N ASP A 62 8.06 -7.49 -12.53
CA ASP A 62 7.33 -7.94 -13.70
C ASP A 62 7.81 -9.37 -13.94
N GLY A 63 7.07 -10.34 -13.35
CA GLY A 63 7.38 -11.77 -13.52
C GLY A 63 7.24 -12.12 -14.98
N VAL A 64 8.29 -11.81 -15.72
CA VAL A 64 8.58 -12.49 -16.99
C VAL A 64 8.77 -13.95 -16.58
N ALA A 65 7.90 -14.82 -17.06
CA ALA A 65 8.10 -16.25 -16.95
C ALA A 65 9.58 -16.55 -17.29
N PRO A 66 10.27 -17.36 -16.48
CA PRO A 66 11.67 -17.65 -16.77
C PRO A 66 11.76 -18.25 -18.16
N ARG A 67 12.23 -17.46 -19.10
CA ARG A 67 12.68 -17.99 -20.39
C ARG A 67 13.86 -18.88 -20.01
N ALA A 68 13.74 -20.18 -20.23
CA ALA A 68 14.85 -21.08 -20.09
C ALA A 68 16.01 -20.53 -20.94
N ALA A 69 16.97 -19.89 -20.29
CA ALA A 69 18.15 -19.36 -20.92
C ALA A 69 18.99 -20.57 -21.31
N GLN A 70 19.03 -20.89 -22.59
CA GLN A 70 20.06 -21.69 -23.18
C GLN A 70 21.38 -20.96 -22.97
N LEU A 71 22.16 -21.50 -22.01
CA LEU A 71 23.53 -21.05 -21.76
C LEU A 71 24.42 -21.42 -22.95
N ASP A 72 24.60 -20.49 -23.87
CA ASP A 72 25.73 -20.54 -24.80
C ASP A 72 26.95 -19.97 -24.06
N ARG A 73 27.82 -20.86 -23.59
CA ARG A 73 29.07 -20.53 -22.90
C ARG A 73 30.19 -20.38 -23.89
N THR A 74 30.42 -19.16 -24.38
CA THR A 74 31.74 -18.75 -24.88
C THR A 74 31.90 -17.23 -24.78
N SER A 75 32.33 -16.72 -23.62
CA SER A 75 33.13 -15.51 -23.54
C SER A 75 34.02 -15.55 -22.30
N THR A 76 35.32 -15.43 -22.51
CA THR A 76 36.39 -15.43 -21.52
C THR A 76 36.73 -13.98 -21.17
N GLY A 77 36.09 -13.43 -20.17
CA GLY A 77 36.38 -12.16 -19.47
C GLY A 77 35.69 -12.15 -18.12
N PRO A 78 36.14 -11.40 -17.12
CA PRO A 78 35.37 -11.22 -15.89
C PRO A 78 34.14 -10.37 -16.26
N GLU A 79 33.03 -11.03 -16.63
CA GLU A 79 31.75 -10.36 -16.78
C GLU A 79 31.28 -9.86 -15.41
N ASP A 80 30.90 -8.59 -15.35
CA ASP A 80 30.20 -8.05 -14.20
C ASP A 80 28.87 -8.81 -14.07
N THR A 81 28.82 -9.73 -13.11
CA THR A 81 27.68 -10.63 -12.88
C THR A 81 26.60 -9.96 -12.05
N SER A 82 26.72 -8.66 -11.81
CA SER A 82 25.77 -7.87 -11.02
C SER A 82 24.75 -7.19 -11.95
N LYS A 83 23.46 -7.42 -11.66
CA LYS A 83 22.35 -6.64 -12.21
C LYS A 83 22.01 -5.50 -11.28
N LYS A 84 21.82 -4.31 -11.81
CA LYS A 84 21.44 -3.13 -11.03
C LYS A 84 20.16 -2.56 -11.60
N SER A 85 19.23 -2.23 -10.73
CA SER A 85 18.01 -1.52 -11.12
C SER A 85 17.74 -0.35 -10.19
N ALA A 86 17.15 0.69 -10.73
CA ALA A 86 16.69 1.83 -9.98
C ALA A 86 15.35 2.30 -10.53
N SER A 87 14.47 2.78 -9.65
CA SER A 87 13.22 3.39 -10.08
C SER A 87 12.94 4.68 -9.33
N LEU A 88 12.34 5.63 -10.04
CA LEU A 88 11.75 6.83 -9.48
C LEU A 88 10.26 6.81 -9.81
N GLU A 89 9.42 6.79 -8.80
CA GLU A 89 7.97 6.81 -8.94
C GLU A 89 7.40 8.09 -8.34
N THR A 90 6.37 8.63 -8.98
CA THR A 90 5.55 9.69 -8.42
C THR A 90 4.10 9.26 -8.54
N ALA A 91 3.41 9.10 -7.41
CA ALA A 91 2.00 8.80 -7.36
C ALA A 91 1.20 9.99 -6.82
N ALA A 92 -0.03 10.14 -7.29
CA ALA A 92 -0.96 11.14 -6.82
C ALA A 92 -2.36 10.55 -6.67
N TYR A 93 -3.08 10.97 -5.64
CA TYR A 93 -4.45 10.62 -5.38
C TYR A 93 -5.28 11.85 -5.07
N ALA A 94 -6.51 11.90 -5.55
CA ALA A 94 -7.51 12.89 -5.17
C ALA A 94 -8.90 12.27 -5.14
N ASP A 95 -9.77 12.71 -4.21
CA ASP A 95 -11.14 12.19 -4.11
C ASP A 95 -12.19 13.28 -3.88
N SER A 96 -13.46 12.87 -3.97
CA SER A 96 -14.63 13.71 -3.73
C SER A 96 -14.75 14.24 -2.30
N ASP A 97 -14.05 13.64 -1.35
CA ASP A 97 -14.02 14.04 0.06
C ASP A 97 -12.90 15.03 0.36
N HIS A 98 -12.30 15.62 -0.69
CA HIS A 98 -11.22 16.59 -0.60
C HIS A 98 -9.95 16.05 0.09
N VAL A 99 -9.69 14.75 -0.05
CA VAL A 99 -8.41 14.15 0.32
C VAL A 99 -7.51 14.16 -0.90
N THR A 100 -6.30 14.68 -0.75
CA THR A 100 -5.26 14.63 -1.78
C THR A 100 -3.98 14.06 -1.16
N VAL A 101 -3.31 13.20 -1.91
CA VAL A 101 -2.02 12.60 -1.51
C VAL A 101 -1.06 12.70 -2.68
N PHE A 102 0.18 13.07 -2.40
CA PHE A 102 1.26 13.09 -3.36
C PHE A 102 2.45 12.31 -2.79
N THR A 103 2.94 11.32 -3.53
CA THR A 103 3.97 10.38 -3.06
C THR A 103 5.08 10.22 -4.08
N PRO A 104 6.18 10.97 -3.97
CA PRO A 104 7.43 10.61 -4.62
C PRO A 104 8.11 9.45 -3.88
N ALA A 105 8.67 8.52 -4.64
CA ALA A 105 9.38 7.35 -4.14
C ALA A 105 10.59 7.03 -5.02
N ILE A 106 11.68 6.59 -4.40
CA ILE A 106 12.85 6.07 -5.08
C ILE A 106 13.15 4.67 -4.56
N SER A 107 13.55 3.77 -5.44
CA SER A 107 14.06 2.45 -5.06
C SER A 107 15.26 2.05 -5.90
N GLY A 108 16.06 1.13 -5.35
CA GLY A 108 17.19 0.54 -6.05
C GLY A 108 17.46 -0.88 -5.59
N THR A 109 17.94 -1.71 -6.51
CA THR A 109 18.29 -3.10 -6.26
C THR A 109 19.61 -3.42 -6.94
N VAL A 110 20.47 -4.16 -6.23
CA VAL A 110 21.69 -4.77 -6.76
C VAL A 110 21.58 -6.27 -6.53
N GLU A 111 21.70 -7.04 -7.59
CA GLU A 111 21.64 -8.50 -7.57
C GLU A 111 22.92 -9.08 -8.12
N ASN A 112 23.61 -9.93 -7.37
CA ASN A 112 24.67 -10.79 -7.88
C ASN A 112 24.06 -12.12 -8.30
N VAL A 113 23.92 -12.32 -9.62
CA VAL A 113 23.23 -13.49 -10.18
C VAL A 113 23.98 -14.79 -9.92
N VAL A 114 25.32 -14.75 -9.82
CA VAL A 114 26.15 -15.93 -9.60
C VAL A 114 26.07 -16.40 -8.16
N ASP A 115 26.16 -15.48 -7.23
CA ASP A 115 26.15 -15.79 -5.77
C ASP A 115 24.72 -15.88 -5.23
N GLY A 116 23.72 -15.42 -5.97
CA GLY A 116 22.32 -15.37 -5.56
C GLY A 116 22.05 -14.38 -4.42
N ALA A 117 22.87 -13.34 -4.31
CA ALA A 117 22.74 -12.28 -3.33
C ALA A 117 22.02 -11.07 -3.92
N THR A 118 21.02 -10.55 -3.22
CA THR A 118 20.27 -9.36 -3.61
C THR A 118 20.23 -8.37 -2.45
N LEU A 119 20.49 -7.10 -2.72
CA LEU A 119 20.31 -5.99 -1.80
C LEU A 119 19.35 -4.97 -2.42
N SER A 120 18.32 -4.56 -1.69
CA SER A 120 17.34 -3.59 -2.16
C SER A 120 17.08 -2.53 -1.10
N GLY A 121 16.85 -1.30 -1.55
CA GLY A 121 16.47 -0.19 -0.70
C GLY A 121 15.38 0.65 -1.33
N SER A 122 14.50 1.23 -0.52
CA SER A 122 13.48 2.16 -0.98
C SER A 122 13.26 3.27 0.04
N TYR A 123 12.86 4.43 -0.47
CA TYR A 123 12.47 5.58 0.34
C TYR A 123 11.33 6.31 -0.34
N LEU A 124 10.35 6.74 0.46
CA LEU A 124 9.23 7.52 -0.02
C LEU A 124 8.87 8.66 0.93
N VAL A 125 8.22 9.67 0.38
CA VAL A 125 7.63 10.77 1.11
C VAL A 125 6.16 10.87 0.73
N ASP A 126 5.24 10.82 1.70
CA ASP A 126 3.84 11.13 1.46
C ASP A 126 3.53 12.54 1.95
N VAL A 127 2.94 13.34 1.08
CA VAL A 127 2.36 14.63 1.43
C VAL A 127 0.85 14.50 1.35
N VAL A 128 0.18 14.58 2.51
CA VAL A 128 -1.26 14.36 2.64
C VAL A 128 -1.96 15.66 3.00
N SER A 129 -3.03 15.99 2.29
CA SER A 129 -3.96 17.04 2.66
C SER A 129 -5.36 16.44 2.74
N ALA A 130 -6.05 16.63 3.86
CA ALA A 130 -7.37 16.07 4.05
C ALA A 130 -8.35 17.09 4.66
N ALA A 131 -9.56 17.09 4.12
CA ALA A 131 -10.66 17.93 4.58
C ALA A 131 -12.02 17.23 4.43
N SER A 132 -12.04 15.89 4.56
CA SER A 132 -13.27 15.11 4.42
C SER A 132 -14.26 15.42 5.56
N VAL A 133 -15.55 15.24 5.28
CA VAL A 133 -16.66 15.59 6.20
C VAL A 133 -16.56 14.84 7.52
N ASP A 134 -16.20 13.57 7.51
CA ASP A 134 -16.01 12.75 8.70
C ASP A 134 -14.83 13.21 9.56
N ILE A 135 -13.72 13.63 8.94
CA ILE A 135 -12.57 14.19 9.64
C ILE A 135 -12.92 15.54 10.27
N ILE A 136 -13.54 16.44 9.52
CA ILE A 136 -13.95 17.77 10.03
C ILE A 136 -14.96 17.63 11.16
N ALA A 137 -15.91 16.71 11.04
CA ALA A 137 -16.96 16.50 12.03
C ALA A 137 -16.45 15.86 13.34
N THR A 138 -15.44 14.98 13.25
CA THR A 138 -15.04 14.14 14.38
C THR A 138 -13.67 14.49 14.95
N ALA A 139 -12.75 15.08 14.18
CA ALA A 139 -11.37 15.23 14.59
C ALA A 139 -10.85 16.67 14.54
N SER A 140 -10.72 17.28 13.35
CA SER A 140 -10.10 18.59 13.21
C SER A 140 -10.54 19.28 11.92
N ARG A 141 -10.17 20.56 11.80
CA ARG A 141 -10.25 21.30 10.54
C ARG A 141 -9.23 20.73 9.54
N ARG A 142 -9.26 21.20 8.28
CA ARG A 142 -8.31 20.85 7.23
C ARG A 142 -6.87 20.75 7.76
N TRP A 143 -6.15 19.66 7.45
CA TRP A 143 -4.80 19.42 7.94
C TRP A 143 -3.87 18.98 6.81
N HIS A 144 -2.59 19.11 7.09
CA HIS A 144 -1.48 18.78 6.20
C HIS A 144 -0.50 17.92 6.98
N GLU A 145 -0.01 16.85 6.39
CA GLU A 145 0.95 15.97 7.02
C GLU A 145 1.97 15.45 6.02
N VAL A 146 3.19 15.26 6.49
CA VAL A 146 4.28 14.68 5.72
C VAL A 146 4.79 13.43 6.43
N ARG A 147 4.81 12.31 5.72
CA ARG A 147 5.37 11.04 6.18
C ARG A 147 6.63 10.71 5.41
N HIS A 148 7.64 10.24 6.12
CA HIS A 148 8.86 9.67 5.57
C HIS A 148 8.90 8.17 5.87
N ALA A 149 9.11 7.33 4.86
CA ALA A 149 9.25 5.90 5.07
C ALA A 149 10.41 5.34 4.26
N GLY A 150 11.14 4.41 4.87
CA GLY A 150 12.28 3.74 4.24
C GLY A 150 12.31 2.26 4.56
N THR A 151 12.82 1.48 3.60
CA THR A 151 13.01 0.03 3.74
C THR A 151 14.36 -0.36 3.18
N LEU A 152 15.06 -1.26 3.87
CA LEU A 152 16.26 -1.93 3.40
C LEU A 152 16.05 -3.42 3.52
N SER A 153 16.37 -4.17 2.47
CA SER A 153 16.24 -5.63 2.45
C SER A 153 17.42 -6.31 1.79
N GLY A 154 17.76 -7.49 2.30
CA GLY A 154 18.78 -8.35 1.75
C GLY A 154 18.24 -9.77 1.57
N ARG A 155 18.64 -10.45 0.51
CA ARG A 155 18.30 -11.85 0.22
C ARG A 155 19.54 -12.59 -0.25
N TYR A 156 19.62 -13.85 0.17
CA TYR A 156 20.66 -14.75 -0.29
C TYR A 156 20.03 -16.09 -0.67
N LYS A 157 20.12 -16.46 -1.94
CA LYS A 157 19.57 -17.70 -2.52
C LYS A 157 20.51 -18.28 -3.57
N PRO A 158 21.64 -18.89 -3.13
CA PRO A 158 22.64 -19.44 -4.07
C PRO A 158 22.14 -20.67 -4.83
N ARG A 159 21.18 -21.39 -4.28
CA ARG A 159 20.59 -22.61 -4.87
C ARG A 159 19.09 -22.66 -4.56
N ASP A 160 18.63 -23.78 -3.98
CA ASP A 160 17.22 -24.02 -3.71
C ASP A 160 16.74 -23.35 -2.41
N LEU A 161 17.65 -23.20 -1.43
CA LEU A 161 17.36 -22.53 -0.16
C LEU A 161 17.65 -21.03 -0.27
N GLY A 162 16.65 -20.21 -0.02
CA GLY A 162 16.76 -18.76 0.09
C GLY A 162 16.45 -18.28 1.50
N ILE A 163 17.22 -17.32 1.96
CA ILE A 163 16.99 -16.57 3.20
C ILE A 163 16.96 -15.08 2.89
N GLY A 164 16.04 -14.36 3.52
CA GLY A 164 15.94 -12.92 3.37
C GLY A 164 15.72 -12.23 4.71
N PHE A 165 16.12 -10.97 4.75
CA PHE A 165 15.93 -10.07 5.88
C PHE A 165 15.50 -8.69 5.36
N SER A 166 14.63 -8.01 6.12
CA SER A 166 14.21 -6.64 5.81
C SER A 166 14.06 -5.83 7.11
N ALA A 167 14.39 -4.55 7.02
CA ALA A 167 14.14 -3.57 8.07
C ALA A 167 13.43 -2.36 7.48
N SER A 168 12.47 -1.79 8.21
CA SER A 168 11.69 -0.65 7.78
C SER A 168 11.48 0.36 8.89
N THR A 169 11.32 1.61 8.50
CA THR A 169 10.96 2.70 9.41
C THR A 169 9.97 3.65 8.73
N SER A 170 9.10 4.26 9.53
CA SER A 170 8.18 5.30 9.08
C SER A 170 8.07 6.38 10.17
N SER A 171 8.10 7.63 9.79
CA SER A 171 8.07 8.78 10.70
C SER A 171 7.15 9.87 10.18
N GLU A 172 6.32 10.38 11.06
CA GLU A 172 5.39 11.51 10.89
C GLU A 172 5.50 12.40 12.15
N PRO A 173 4.95 13.60 12.17
CA PRO A 173 5.05 14.48 13.34
C PRO A 173 4.52 13.87 14.64
N ASP A 174 3.49 13.01 14.56
CA ASP A 174 2.85 12.36 15.71
C ASP A 174 2.77 10.83 15.58
N TYR A 175 3.55 10.24 14.68
CA TYR A 175 3.62 8.80 14.51
C TYR A 175 5.04 8.35 14.17
N PHE A 176 5.49 7.27 14.82
CA PHE A 176 6.75 6.61 14.53
C PHE A 176 6.58 5.10 14.53
N SER A 177 7.12 4.45 13.51
CA SER A 177 7.11 3.00 13.37
C SER A 177 8.47 2.48 12.95
N TYR A 178 8.83 1.33 13.48
CA TYR A 178 9.95 0.53 13.00
C TYR A 178 9.58 -0.94 12.96
N GLY A 179 10.21 -1.68 12.06
CA GLY A 179 9.96 -3.10 11.90
C GLY A 179 11.15 -3.83 11.31
N ALA A 180 11.15 -5.14 11.55
CA ALA A 180 12.08 -6.07 10.94
C ALA A 180 11.37 -7.37 10.57
N SER A 181 11.81 -8.01 9.50
CA SER A 181 11.27 -9.30 9.07
C SER A 181 12.37 -10.23 8.54
N GLY A 182 12.11 -11.52 8.64
CA GLY A 182 12.92 -12.56 8.03
C GLY A 182 12.04 -13.50 7.22
N ASN A 183 12.59 -14.07 6.15
CA ASN A 183 11.90 -15.08 5.36
C ASN A 183 12.85 -16.20 4.93
N ILE A 184 12.26 -17.35 4.69
CA ILE A 184 12.93 -18.54 4.16
C ILE A 184 12.11 -19.01 2.96
N SER A 185 12.78 -19.37 1.88
CA SER A 185 12.17 -20.01 0.72
C SER A 185 12.93 -21.27 0.32
N TYR A 186 12.23 -22.27 -0.18
CA TYR A 186 12.82 -23.51 -0.63
C TYR A 186 12.18 -23.96 -1.94
N ASP A 187 13.04 -24.19 -2.96
CA ASP A 187 12.60 -24.71 -4.25
C ASP A 187 12.61 -26.23 -4.27
N LEU A 188 11.57 -26.80 -4.80
CA LEU A 188 11.35 -28.22 -4.99
C LEU A 188 11.09 -28.49 -6.48
N ASP A 189 11.16 -29.74 -6.87
CA ASP A 189 10.79 -30.22 -8.20
C ASP A 189 11.43 -29.37 -9.31
N GLU A 190 12.76 -29.32 -9.31
CA GLU A 190 13.54 -28.54 -10.29
C GLU A 190 13.10 -27.07 -10.42
N LYS A 191 12.68 -26.46 -9.29
CA LYS A 191 12.13 -25.09 -9.15
C LYS A 191 10.72 -24.91 -9.71
N ASN A 192 9.99 -25.98 -10.00
CA ASN A 192 8.57 -25.89 -10.37
C ASN A 192 7.69 -25.54 -9.18
N THR A 193 8.12 -25.88 -7.96
CA THR A 193 7.42 -25.56 -6.72
C THR A 193 8.35 -24.78 -5.80
N SER A 194 7.92 -23.61 -5.31
CA SER A 194 8.63 -22.84 -4.28
C SER A 194 7.75 -22.73 -3.05
N LEU A 195 8.26 -23.19 -1.91
CA LEU A 195 7.62 -22.94 -0.61
C LEU A 195 8.28 -21.74 0.06
N PHE A 196 7.50 -20.91 0.74
CA PHE A 196 8.04 -19.79 1.48
C PHE A 196 7.34 -19.60 2.82
N PHE A 197 8.13 -19.15 3.80
CA PHE A 197 7.67 -18.76 5.12
C PHE A 197 8.33 -17.44 5.50
N GLY A 198 7.56 -16.52 6.09
CA GLY A 198 8.04 -15.24 6.57
C GLY A 198 7.49 -14.94 7.96
N TYR A 199 8.30 -14.25 8.75
CA TYR A 199 7.92 -13.64 10.01
C TYR A 199 8.40 -12.20 10.08
N GLY A 200 7.52 -11.30 10.53
CA GLY A 200 7.85 -9.91 10.75
C GLY A 200 7.35 -9.42 12.11
N TYR A 201 8.06 -8.47 12.66
CA TYR A 201 7.67 -7.73 13.85
C TYR A 201 7.74 -6.23 13.57
N SER A 202 6.75 -5.47 14.03
CA SER A 202 6.81 -4.02 14.05
C SER A 202 6.27 -3.46 15.36
N HIS A 203 6.76 -2.26 15.68
CA HIS A 203 6.31 -1.48 16.81
C HIS A 203 5.96 -0.07 16.34
N ASP A 204 4.74 0.34 16.61
CA ASP A 204 4.19 1.63 16.24
C ASP A 204 3.95 2.46 17.50
N THR A 205 4.30 3.73 17.45
CA THR A 205 4.02 4.72 18.50
C THR A 205 3.20 5.84 17.87
N SER A 206 2.00 6.08 18.40
CA SER A 206 1.10 7.16 17.98
C SER A 206 0.98 8.20 19.08
N GLY A 207 1.17 9.46 18.74
CA GLY A 207 1.10 10.61 19.64
C GLY A 207 -0.07 11.54 19.33
N ARG A 208 0.13 12.80 19.70
CA ARG A 208 -0.73 13.92 19.31
C ARG A 208 0.12 15.03 18.73
N GLY A 209 -0.30 15.61 17.63
CA GLY A 209 0.38 16.74 16.99
C GLY A 209 0.66 17.85 18.00
N GLY A 210 1.92 18.34 18.01
CA GLY A 210 2.38 19.35 18.96
C GLY A 210 2.61 18.89 20.39
N THR A 211 2.44 17.58 20.69
CA THR A 211 2.68 17.00 22.02
C THR A 211 3.81 15.99 21.94
N SER A 212 4.75 16.06 22.89
CA SER A 212 5.85 15.08 22.97
C SER A 212 5.32 13.67 23.24
N PHE A 213 5.94 12.65 22.65
CA PHE A 213 5.67 11.23 22.94
C PHE A 213 5.89 10.88 24.44
N THR A 214 6.70 11.63 25.16
CA THR A 214 6.88 11.46 26.60
C THR A 214 5.68 11.92 27.43
N THR A 215 4.86 12.82 26.86
CA THR A 215 3.65 13.33 27.53
C THR A 215 2.42 12.51 27.13
N PHE A 216 2.32 12.13 25.86
CA PHE A 216 1.23 11.30 25.37
C PHE A 216 1.73 10.40 24.24
N ALA A 217 1.60 9.10 24.45
CA ALA A 217 1.85 8.11 23.42
C ALA A 217 0.94 6.89 23.62
N ARG A 218 0.58 6.26 22.50
CA ARG A 218 -0.07 4.96 22.41
C ARG A 218 0.84 4.04 21.63
N SER A 219 0.97 2.80 22.04
CA SER A 219 1.81 1.83 21.37
C SER A 219 0.99 0.69 20.78
N LEU A 220 1.46 0.19 19.64
CA LEU A 220 0.92 -0.99 18.97
C LEU A 220 2.08 -1.91 18.58
N GLN A 221 2.03 -3.15 19.00
CA GLN A 221 2.94 -4.21 18.58
C GLN A 221 2.23 -5.10 17.58
N ARG A 222 2.95 -5.48 16.52
CA ARG A 222 2.42 -6.32 15.45
C ARG A 222 3.39 -7.44 15.13
N GLY A 223 2.92 -8.69 15.21
CA GLY A 223 3.58 -9.87 14.65
C GLY A 223 2.88 -10.30 13.37
N SER A 224 3.60 -10.53 12.30
CA SER A 224 3.07 -10.98 11.01
C SER A 224 3.69 -12.30 10.59
N PHE A 225 2.88 -13.22 10.10
CA PHE A 225 3.29 -14.52 9.59
C PHE A 225 2.78 -14.67 8.16
N LEU A 226 3.60 -15.22 7.29
CA LEU A 226 3.27 -15.53 5.91
C LEU A 226 3.74 -16.95 5.60
N LEU A 227 2.86 -17.77 5.07
CA LEU A 227 3.17 -19.10 4.54
C LEU A 227 2.61 -19.17 3.12
N GLY A 228 3.35 -19.68 2.18
CA GLY A 228 2.83 -19.83 0.84
C GLY A 228 3.62 -20.76 -0.04
N MET A 229 3.06 -20.95 -1.22
CA MET A 229 3.58 -21.82 -2.26
C MET A 229 3.34 -21.17 -3.62
N ASP A 230 4.39 -21.13 -4.42
CA ASP A 230 4.33 -20.82 -5.85
C ASP A 230 4.49 -22.11 -6.64
N GLN A 231 3.65 -22.30 -7.65
CA GLN A 231 3.63 -23.51 -8.48
C GLN A 231 3.62 -23.14 -9.96
N VAL A 232 4.60 -23.63 -10.70
CA VAL A 232 4.58 -23.64 -12.16
C VAL A 232 3.64 -24.76 -12.61
N MET A 233 2.47 -24.39 -13.12
CA MET A 233 1.44 -25.34 -13.58
C MET A 233 1.69 -25.81 -15.01
N GLY A 234 2.63 -25.20 -15.71
CA GLY A 234 3.01 -25.50 -17.08
C GLY A 234 3.78 -24.33 -17.71
N PRO A 235 4.18 -24.42 -18.98
CA PRO A 235 5.06 -23.45 -19.62
C PRO A 235 4.53 -22.02 -19.63
N ALA A 236 3.24 -21.84 -19.50
CA ALA A 236 2.57 -20.54 -19.59
C ALA A 236 1.82 -20.13 -18.32
N THR A 237 1.79 -20.97 -17.28
CA THR A 237 0.92 -20.71 -16.12
C THR A 237 1.70 -20.83 -14.82
N LEU A 238 1.65 -19.76 -14.02
CA LEU A 238 2.12 -19.71 -12.64
C LEU A 238 0.92 -19.50 -11.72
N ALA A 239 0.82 -20.28 -10.65
CA ALA A 239 -0.16 -20.10 -9.60
C ALA A 239 0.55 -19.90 -8.26
N SER A 240 -0.04 -19.10 -7.38
CA SER A 240 0.46 -18.84 -6.03
C SER A 240 -0.67 -18.93 -5.03
N LEU A 241 -0.41 -19.56 -3.90
CA LEU A 241 -1.33 -19.66 -2.77
C LEU A 241 -0.60 -19.19 -1.52
N SER A 242 -1.19 -18.26 -0.77
CA SER A 242 -0.59 -17.81 0.48
C SER A 242 -1.61 -17.62 1.59
N LEU A 243 -1.17 -17.92 2.81
CA LEU A 243 -1.88 -17.70 4.06
C LEU A 243 -1.10 -16.68 4.88
N SER A 244 -1.74 -15.60 5.28
CA SER A 244 -1.16 -14.61 6.18
C SER A 244 -1.93 -14.53 7.48
N ALA A 245 -1.19 -14.31 8.58
CA ALA A 245 -1.76 -14.04 9.91
C ALA A 245 -1.06 -12.82 10.51
N ILE A 246 -1.84 -11.89 11.09
CA ILE A 246 -1.31 -10.73 11.80
C ILE A 246 -1.92 -10.70 13.19
N ILE A 247 -1.05 -10.60 14.18
CA ILE A 247 -1.42 -10.49 15.59
C ILE A 247 -0.99 -9.11 16.07
N GLU A 248 -1.96 -8.31 16.50
CA GLU A 248 -1.77 -6.95 16.97
C GLU A 248 -2.18 -6.84 18.45
N ASN A 249 -1.32 -6.20 19.24
CA ASN A 249 -1.56 -5.91 20.65
C ASN A 249 -1.17 -4.46 20.92
N GLY A 250 -2.12 -3.67 21.43
CA GLY A 250 -1.94 -2.26 21.72
C GLY A 250 -3.11 -1.40 21.29
N ASP A 251 -3.04 -0.11 21.54
CA ASP A 251 -4.11 0.83 21.26
C ASP A 251 -4.08 1.30 19.79
N GLN A 252 -5.12 0.94 19.06
CA GLN A 252 -5.32 1.30 17.65
C GLN A 252 -6.27 2.50 17.48
N SER A 253 -6.88 2.99 18.57
CA SER A 253 -7.83 4.09 18.53
C SER A 253 -7.15 5.41 18.16
N LYS A 254 -7.82 6.22 17.35
CA LYS A 254 -7.30 7.54 16.96
C LYS A 254 -7.50 8.55 18.10
N PRO A 255 -6.42 9.26 18.54
CA PRO A 255 -6.49 10.13 19.71
C PRO A 255 -7.32 11.41 19.49
N TYR A 256 -7.71 11.70 18.26
CA TYR A 256 -8.46 12.89 17.87
C TYR A 256 -9.90 12.59 17.46
N ARG A 257 -10.30 11.32 17.35
CA ARG A 257 -11.60 10.93 16.81
C ARG A 257 -12.63 10.88 17.94
N TYR A 258 -13.58 11.81 17.91
CA TYR A 258 -14.70 11.89 18.84
C TYR A 258 -15.95 11.30 18.23
N ILE A 259 -16.65 10.45 18.98
CA ILE A 259 -17.81 9.72 18.49
C ILE A 259 -19.10 10.45 18.95
N PRO A 260 -19.96 10.92 18.02
CA PRO A 260 -21.25 11.48 18.40
C PRO A 260 -22.14 10.38 18.99
N MET A 261 -22.77 10.69 20.13
CA MET A 261 -23.70 9.81 20.84
C MET A 261 -25.12 10.31 20.67
N PHE A 262 -26.08 9.41 20.63
CA PHE A 262 -27.49 9.73 20.44
C PHE A 262 -28.35 9.10 21.53
N SER A 263 -29.55 9.67 21.79
CA SER A 263 -30.58 8.97 22.54
C SER A 263 -31.12 7.77 21.75
N PRO A 264 -31.76 6.79 22.36
CA PRO A 264 -32.32 5.64 21.63
C PRO A 264 -33.30 6.06 20.51
N VAL A 265 -34.10 7.12 20.77
CA VAL A 265 -35.08 7.64 19.81
C VAL A 265 -34.37 8.32 18.62
N GLU A 266 -33.40 9.16 18.90
CA GLU A 266 -32.67 9.86 17.86
C GLU A 266 -31.83 8.88 17.02
N ALA A 267 -31.13 7.93 17.64
CA ALA A 267 -30.31 6.93 16.94
C ALA A 267 -31.12 6.13 15.92
N ALA A 268 -32.37 5.80 16.22
CA ALA A 268 -33.24 5.07 15.30
C ALA A 268 -33.64 5.89 14.05
N ASN A 269 -33.59 7.21 14.14
CA ASN A 269 -34.01 8.12 13.08
C ASN A 269 -32.85 8.76 12.30
N VAL A 270 -31.60 8.63 12.78
CA VAL A 270 -30.43 9.19 12.07
C VAL A 270 -30.27 8.54 10.69
N PRO A 271 -30.34 9.31 9.58
CA PRO A 271 -30.12 8.73 8.26
C PRO A 271 -28.67 8.41 8.01
N SER A 272 -28.37 7.50 7.08
CA SER A 272 -27.05 7.36 6.49
C SER A 272 -26.71 8.61 5.66
N GLY A 273 -25.46 9.09 5.74
CA GLY A 273 -25.05 10.31 5.05
C GLY A 273 -25.61 11.59 5.66
N ALA A 274 -25.87 11.60 6.98
CA ALA A 274 -26.38 12.78 7.68
C ALA A 274 -25.37 13.94 7.61
N SER A 275 -25.89 15.16 7.42
CA SER A 275 -25.03 16.35 7.45
C SER A 275 -24.48 16.61 8.86
N ILE A 276 -23.37 17.36 8.93
CA ILE A 276 -22.76 17.78 10.21
C ILE A 276 -23.78 18.54 11.07
N ASP A 277 -24.56 19.43 10.45
CA ASP A 277 -25.57 20.22 11.15
C ASP A 277 -26.70 19.35 11.71
N TYR A 278 -27.15 18.35 10.93
CA TYR A 278 -28.12 17.37 11.42
C TYR A 278 -27.58 16.64 12.66
N VAL A 279 -26.38 16.09 12.57
CA VAL A 279 -25.73 15.36 13.67
C VAL A 279 -25.55 16.27 14.89
N ASN A 280 -25.09 17.51 14.71
CA ASN A 280 -24.89 18.45 15.81
C ASN A 280 -26.19 18.85 16.51
N THR A 281 -27.31 18.85 15.79
CA THR A 281 -28.63 19.18 16.35
C THR A 281 -29.26 18.02 17.15
N HIS A 282 -29.01 16.76 16.73
CA HIS A 282 -29.69 15.58 17.28
C HIS A 282 -28.80 14.75 18.21
N ARG A 283 -27.47 14.95 18.19
CA ARG A 283 -26.57 14.26 19.11
C ARG A 283 -26.68 14.75 20.54
N LEU A 284 -26.27 13.92 21.48
CA LEU A 284 -26.04 14.33 22.85
C LEU A 284 -24.85 15.30 22.95
N PHE A 285 -24.76 16.01 24.09
CA PHE A 285 -23.68 16.97 24.33
C PHE A 285 -22.31 16.29 24.35
N GLU A 286 -22.22 15.15 25.03
CA GLU A 286 -20.97 14.42 25.19
C GLU A 286 -20.57 13.69 23.90
N ARG A 287 -19.29 13.79 23.61
CA ARG A 287 -18.63 13.06 22.51
C ARG A 287 -17.41 12.34 23.07
N PRO A 288 -17.52 11.07 23.45
CA PRO A 288 -16.38 10.30 23.92
C PRO A 288 -15.40 10.05 22.77
N LEU A 289 -14.12 9.84 23.12
CA LEU A 289 -13.12 9.40 22.16
C LEU A 289 -13.45 8.02 21.62
N GLU A 290 -12.99 7.76 20.42
CA GLU A 290 -12.93 6.41 19.84
C GLU A 290 -12.26 5.44 20.81
N GLN A 291 -12.79 4.23 20.88
CA GLN A 291 -12.23 3.16 21.68
C GLN A 291 -12.35 1.83 20.94
N LEU A 292 -11.21 1.26 20.58
CA LEU A 292 -11.10 -0.01 19.88
C LEU A 292 -10.60 -1.10 20.82
N PRO A 293 -10.91 -2.38 20.58
CA PRO A 293 -10.28 -3.48 21.31
C PRO A 293 -8.75 -3.46 21.14
N LEU A 294 -8.01 -3.74 22.21
CA LEU A 294 -6.54 -3.68 22.21
C LEU A 294 -5.89 -4.86 21.47
N ALA A 295 -6.62 -5.93 21.20
CA ALA A 295 -6.12 -7.10 20.50
C ALA A 295 -6.87 -7.30 19.18
N ARG A 296 -6.12 -7.43 18.08
CA ARG A 296 -6.67 -7.79 16.77
C ARG A 296 -5.88 -8.94 16.16
N ARG A 297 -6.59 -9.95 15.68
CA ARG A 297 -6.01 -11.09 14.98
C ARG A 297 -6.65 -11.17 13.61
N ARG A 298 -5.84 -11.06 12.57
CA ARG A 298 -6.29 -11.00 11.17
C ARG A 298 -5.76 -12.20 10.42
N PHE A 299 -6.57 -12.77 9.55
CA PHE A 299 -6.18 -13.88 8.69
C PHE A 299 -6.61 -13.57 7.26
N ALA A 300 -5.75 -13.86 6.31
CA ALA A 300 -6.12 -13.78 4.91
C ALA A 300 -5.54 -14.94 4.12
N LEU A 301 -6.36 -15.48 3.22
CA LEU A 301 -5.97 -16.45 2.20
C LEU A 301 -5.97 -15.73 0.86
N ALA A 302 -4.85 -15.79 0.13
CA ALA A 302 -4.74 -15.19 -1.19
C ALA A 302 -4.34 -16.26 -2.22
N PHE A 303 -5.03 -16.21 -3.36
CA PHE A 303 -4.73 -16.99 -4.55
C PHE A 303 -4.38 -16.04 -5.69
N GLN A 304 -3.31 -16.34 -6.41
CA GLN A 304 -2.89 -15.59 -7.60
C GLN A 304 -2.67 -16.56 -8.75
N ILE A 305 -2.99 -16.11 -9.95
CA ILE A 305 -2.69 -16.82 -11.18
C ILE A 305 -2.17 -15.85 -12.22
N ALA A 306 -1.12 -16.23 -12.92
CA ALA A 306 -0.62 -15.54 -14.10
C ALA A 306 -0.58 -16.55 -15.26
N HIS A 307 -1.24 -16.21 -16.37
CA HIS A 307 -1.26 -17.05 -17.56
C HIS A 307 -0.80 -16.26 -18.79
N ARG A 308 0.26 -16.75 -19.42
CA ARG A 308 0.82 -16.18 -20.65
C ARG A 308 0.07 -16.73 -21.86
N LEU A 309 -0.50 -15.84 -22.63
CA LEU A 309 -0.99 -16.06 -23.97
C LEU A 309 0.11 -15.70 -25.00
N GLU A 310 -0.15 -15.84 -26.27
CA GLU A 310 0.83 -15.57 -27.32
C GLU A 310 1.40 -14.14 -27.24
N SER A 311 0.54 -13.12 -27.15
CA SER A 311 0.92 -11.70 -27.13
C SER A 311 0.40 -10.94 -25.90
N SER A 312 -0.10 -11.65 -24.87
CA SER A 312 -0.61 -11.01 -23.67
C SER A 312 -0.46 -11.89 -22.45
N THR A 313 -0.61 -11.32 -21.24
CA THR A 313 -0.59 -12.04 -19.97
C THR A 313 -1.80 -11.63 -19.15
N ILE A 314 -2.58 -12.59 -18.69
CA ILE A 314 -3.66 -12.36 -17.73
C ILE A 314 -3.09 -12.63 -16.33
N ARG A 315 -3.33 -11.70 -15.40
CA ARG A 315 -3.09 -11.87 -13.97
C ARG A 315 -4.39 -11.67 -13.22
N ALA A 316 -4.68 -12.56 -12.30
CA ALA A 316 -5.83 -12.45 -11.41
C ALA A 316 -5.42 -12.83 -10.00
N ASN A 317 -5.92 -12.09 -9.03
CA ASN A 317 -5.71 -12.29 -7.60
C ASN A 317 -7.07 -12.33 -6.92
N GLU A 318 -7.25 -13.26 -6.00
CA GLU A 318 -8.40 -13.31 -5.10
C GLU A 318 -7.90 -13.38 -3.67
N ARG A 319 -8.45 -12.55 -2.79
CA ARG A 319 -8.09 -12.51 -1.38
C ARG A 319 -9.33 -12.57 -0.50
N LEU A 320 -9.36 -13.53 0.38
CA LEU A 320 -10.37 -13.70 1.42
C LEU A 320 -9.77 -13.29 2.77
N TYR A 321 -10.53 -12.56 3.57
CA TYR A 321 -10.09 -12.04 4.85
C TYR A 321 -11.12 -12.23 5.95
N ILE A 322 -10.62 -12.48 7.17
CA ILE A 322 -11.41 -12.50 8.40
C ILE A 322 -10.59 -11.96 9.57
N ASP A 323 -11.25 -11.38 10.57
CA ASP A 323 -10.61 -11.01 11.83
C ASP A 323 -11.48 -11.30 13.06
N ASN A 324 -10.86 -11.21 14.24
CA ASN A 324 -11.58 -11.41 15.51
C ASN A 324 -12.46 -10.20 15.95
N TRP A 325 -12.41 -9.10 15.20
CA TRP A 325 -13.37 -8.00 15.38
C TRP A 325 -14.68 -8.26 14.61
N GLY A 326 -14.72 -9.35 13.82
CA GLY A 326 -15.91 -9.79 13.07
C GLY A 326 -15.96 -9.33 11.64
N ALA A 327 -14.97 -8.56 11.16
CA ALA A 327 -14.89 -8.20 9.75
C ALA A 327 -14.58 -9.40 8.86
N LYS A 328 -15.26 -9.47 7.72
CA LYS A 328 -15.01 -10.42 6.64
C LYS A 328 -14.94 -9.63 5.35
N ALA A 329 -13.97 -9.95 4.49
CA ALA A 329 -13.84 -9.25 3.22
C ALA A 329 -13.37 -10.18 2.10
N THR A 330 -13.67 -9.77 0.87
CA THR A 330 -13.15 -10.35 -0.37
C THR A 330 -12.58 -9.26 -1.24
N THR A 331 -11.51 -9.58 -1.97
CA THR A 331 -10.89 -8.66 -2.93
C THR A 331 -10.44 -9.44 -4.14
N THR A 332 -11.03 -9.10 -5.29
CA THR A 332 -10.64 -9.59 -6.61
C THR A 332 -9.87 -8.50 -7.34
N ASP A 333 -8.72 -8.81 -7.91
CA ASP A 333 -7.90 -7.88 -8.70
C ASP A 333 -7.48 -8.57 -9.99
N ALA A 334 -7.64 -7.92 -11.14
CA ALA A 334 -7.33 -8.48 -12.45
C ALA A 334 -6.65 -7.46 -13.35
N ARG A 335 -5.62 -7.92 -14.06
CA ARG A 335 -4.92 -7.15 -15.09
C ARG A 335 -4.74 -8.01 -16.34
N TRP A 336 -4.96 -7.41 -17.50
CA TRP A 336 -4.70 -8.05 -18.77
C TRP A 336 -3.64 -7.27 -19.53
N ILE A 337 -2.40 -7.74 -19.50
CA ILE A 337 -1.22 -7.06 -20.01
C ILE A 337 -1.01 -7.48 -21.46
N PHE A 338 -1.07 -6.53 -22.40
CA PHE A 338 -0.84 -6.73 -23.83
C PHE A 338 0.54 -6.25 -24.23
N ASP A 339 1.30 -7.10 -24.89
CA ASP A 339 2.55 -6.73 -25.59
C ASP A 339 2.15 -6.24 -27.01
N VAL A 340 1.83 -4.94 -27.13
CA VAL A 340 1.33 -4.35 -28.37
C VAL A 340 2.45 -4.24 -29.42
N ALA A 341 3.65 -3.99 -28.96
CA ALA A 341 4.89 -3.97 -29.76
C ALA A 341 6.06 -4.33 -28.85
N ASP A 342 7.24 -4.59 -29.42
CA ASP A 342 8.47 -4.94 -28.68
C ASP A 342 8.82 -3.93 -27.58
N ARG A 343 8.37 -2.68 -27.74
CA ARG A 343 8.66 -1.58 -26.82
C ARG A 343 7.43 -0.98 -26.14
N LEU A 344 6.25 -1.59 -26.32
CA LEU A 344 5.00 -1.03 -25.82
C LEU A 344 4.15 -2.10 -25.14
N ARG A 345 3.82 -1.90 -23.87
CA ARG A 345 2.84 -2.69 -23.13
C ARG A 345 1.69 -1.80 -22.71
N LEU A 346 0.48 -2.35 -22.76
CA LEU A 346 -0.75 -1.74 -22.27
C LEU A 346 -1.47 -2.74 -21.37
N TRP A 347 -2.16 -2.25 -20.35
CA TRP A 347 -3.00 -3.12 -19.53
C TRP A 347 -4.22 -2.40 -18.99
N PRO A 348 -5.43 -2.91 -19.20
CA PRO A 348 -6.58 -2.61 -18.37
C PRO A 348 -6.41 -3.24 -16.99
N HIS A 349 -6.96 -2.57 -15.98
CA HIS A 349 -6.98 -2.96 -14.59
C HIS A 349 -8.40 -2.91 -14.05
N PHE A 350 -8.78 -3.93 -13.29
CA PHE A 350 -10.05 -4.00 -12.58
C PHE A 350 -9.82 -4.54 -11.17
N ARG A 351 -10.44 -3.90 -10.17
CA ARG A 351 -10.46 -4.38 -8.80
C ARG A 351 -11.85 -4.24 -8.21
N PHE A 352 -12.29 -5.26 -7.50
CA PHE A 352 -13.49 -5.27 -6.68
C PHE A 352 -13.14 -5.62 -5.23
N HIS A 353 -13.72 -4.90 -4.27
CA HIS A 353 -13.58 -5.16 -2.86
C HIS A 353 -14.95 -5.07 -2.19
N ALA A 354 -15.23 -5.97 -1.25
CA ALA A 354 -16.43 -5.90 -0.40
C ALA A 354 -16.08 -6.39 1.00
N GLN A 355 -16.67 -5.72 2.02
CA GLN A 355 -16.49 -6.12 3.41
C GLN A 355 -17.76 -5.97 4.25
N THR A 356 -17.86 -6.80 5.28
CA THR A 356 -18.83 -6.64 6.38
C THR A 356 -18.29 -5.68 7.44
N PRO A 357 -19.15 -5.05 8.26
CA PRO A 357 -18.67 -4.24 9.37
C PRO A 357 -17.99 -5.10 10.44
N VAL A 358 -17.19 -4.46 11.29
CA VAL A 358 -16.77 -5.04 12.56
C VAL A 358 -17.96 -5.20 13.52
N GLY A 359 -17.89 -6.16 14.45
CA GLY A 359 -19.03 -6.52 15.31
C GLY A 359 -19.53 -5.42 16.25
N PHE A 360 -18.72 -4.40 16.53
CA PHE A 360 -19.10 -3.24 17.32
C PHE A 360 -19.45 -1.99 16.49
N TRP A 361 -19.50 -2.08 15.16
CA TRP A 361 -19.89 -0.99 14.28
C TRP A 361 -21.33 -0.58 14.49
N GLN A 362 -21.57 0.72 14.62
CA GLN A 362 -22.91 1.33 14.63
C GLN A 362 -22.83 2.67 13.89
N ARG A 363 -23.76 2.94 12.98
CA ARG A 363 -23.92 4.26 12.35
C ARG A 363 -24.17 5.36 13.39
N ALA A 364 -25.06 5.09 14.34
CA ALA A 364 -25.43 5.99 15.42
C ALA A 364 -25.29 5.26 16.75
N TYR A 365 -24.29 5.61 17.53
CA TYR A 365 -24.05 5.01 18.85
C TYR A 365 -25.04 5.55 19.88
N VAL A 366 -25.66 4.65 20.61
CA VAL A 366 -26.62 4.99 21.66
C VAL A 366 -25.92 5.17 22.98
N SER A 367 -26.28 6.25 23.70
CA SER A 367 -25.98 6.40 25.11
C SER A 367 -27.30 6.50 25.90
N THR A 368 -27.41 5.72 26.95
CA THR A 368 -28.59 5.76 27.84
C THR A 368 -28.26 6.53 29.10
N GLY A 369 -28.90 7.58 29.29
CA GLY A 369 -29.30 8.53 30.27
C GLY A 369 -28.69 8.63 31.63
N GLN A 370 -29.29 9.50 32.44
CA GLN A 370 -28.82 9.98 33.73
C GLN A 370 -29.31 9.12 34.89
N PRO A 371 -28.56 8.99 36.01
CA PRO A 371 -27.20 9.40 36.26
C PRO A 371 -26.23 8.22 36.13
N GLY A 372 -25.38 8.27 35.12
CA GLY A 372 -24.43 7.21 34.80
C GLY A 372 -24.44 6.95 33.32
N PHE A 373 -23.70 7.75 32.61
CA PHE A 373 -23.53 7.66 31.18
C PHE A 373 -23.13 6.22 30.77
N SER A 374 -24.05 5.44 30.24
CA SER A 374 -23.73 4.13 29.68
C SER A 374 -23.19 4.32 28.25
N LEU A 375 -21.89 4.15 28.08
CA LEU A 375 -21.24 4.16 26.78
C LEU A 375 -21.02 2.73 26.30
N PRO A 376 -21.16 2.46 24.99
CA PRO A 376 -20.65 1.23 24.43
C PRO A 376 -19.16 1.07 24.73
N GLU A 377 -18.73 -0.13 25.14
CA GLU A 377 -17.34 -0.42 25.46
C GLU A 377 -16.43 -0.10 24.27
N PHE A 378 -16.79 -0.59 23.07
CA PHE A 378 -16.09 -0.30 21.84
C PHE A 378 -16.96 0.55 20.93
N ARG A 379 -16.33 1.54 20.29
CA ARG A 379 -16.98 2.49 19.40
C ARG A 379 -15.96 3.10 18.43
N THR A 380 -16.37 3.34 17.22
CA THR A 380 -15.52 3.88 16.14
C THR A 380 -16.32 4.81 15.23
N GLY A 381 -15.67 5.85 14.73
CA GLY A 381 -16.14 6.65 13.60
C GLY A 381 -15.32 6.39 12.35
N ASP A 382 -14.59 5.26 12.29
CA ASP A 382 -13.79 4.88 11.13
C ASP A 382 -14.67 4.20 10.10
N ARG A 383 -15.06 4.93 9.07
CA ARG A 383 -15.85 4.41 7.94
C ARG A 383 -15.29 3.14 7.31
N GLU A 384 -13.97 2.97 7.37
CA GLU A 384 -13.28 1.80 6.84
C GLU A 384 -13.46 0.54 7.72
N LEU A 385 -14.06 0.68 8.91
CA LEU A 385 -14.49 -0.45 9.74
C LEU A 385 -15.98 -0.78 9.57
N GLY A 386 -16.71 0.02 8.79
CA GLY A 386 -18.09 -0.18 8.41
C GLY A 386 -18.29 -1.12 7.23
N PRO A 387 -19.54 -1.39 6.86
CA PRO A 387 -19.87 -2.18 5.68
C PRO A 387 -19.66 -1.33 4.42
N LEU A 388 -18.89 -1.83 3.47
CA LEU A 388 -18.62 -1.12 2.22
C LEU A 388 -18.34 -2.08 1.06
N PHE A 389 -18.46 -1.56 -0.16
CA PHE A 389 -17.82 -2.15 -1.33
C PHE A 389 -17.13 -1.08 -2.17
N GLY A 390 -16.10 -1.49 -2.88
CA GLY A 390 -15.33 -0.63 -3.77
C GLY A 390 -15.13 -1.28 -5.14
N VAL A 391 -15.14 -0.45 -6.17
CA VAL A 391 -14.81 -0.83 -7.55
C VAL A 391 -13.73 0.10 -8.05
N THR A 392 -12.68 -0.47 -8.63
CA THR A 392 -11.63 0.27 -9.31
C THR A 392 -11.56 -0.17 -10.76
N GLY A 393 -11.46 0.77 -11.66
CA GLY A 393 -11.23 0.51 -13.07
C GLY A 393 -10.24 1.51 -13.64
N GLY A 394 -9.32 1.00 -14.44
CA GLY A 394 -8.29 1.82 -15.03
C GLY A 394 -7.34 1.04 -15.90
N GLY A 395 -6.08 1.45 -15.94
CA GLY A 395 -5.07 0.76 -16.70
C GLY A 395 -3.77 1.52 -16.77
N GLY A 396 -2.82 0.97 -17.51
CA GLY A 396 -1.51 1.58 -17.64
C GLY A 396 -0.86 1.31 -18.99
N ILE A 397 0.23 2.01 -19.18
CA ILE A 397 1.12 1.95 -20.34
C ILE A 397 2.57 1.87 -19.87
N LYS A 398 3.38 1.05 -20.50
CA LYS A 398 4.84 1.01 -20.32
C LYS A 398 5.54 1.06 -21.67
N VAL A 399 6.48 1.98 -21.77
CA VAL A 399 7.30 2.19 -22.97
C VAL A 399 8.75 1.93 -22.64
N PHE A 400 9.39 1.05 -23.41
CA PHE A 400 10.80 0.73 -23.28
C PHE A 400 11.62 1.61 -24.24
N LEU A 401 12.57 2.35 -23.71
CA LEU A 401 13.36 3.35 -24.41
C LEU A 401 14.86 2.98 -24.55
N GLY A 402 15.20 1.72 -24.31
CA GLY A 402 16.57 1.23 -24.41
C GLY A 402 17.12 1.20 -25.84
N THR A 403 18.42 0.92 -25.94
CA THR A 403 19.13 0.74 -27.23
C THR A 403 18.79 -0.60 -27.88
N ALA A 404 19.22 -0.84 -29.09
CA ALA A 404 19.05 -2.15 -29.75
C ALA A 404 19.79 -3.28 -29.00
N ALA A 405 20.94 -2.97 -28.35
CA ALA A 405 21.68 -3.94 -27.53
C ALA A 405 21.03 -4.19 -26.15
N HIS A 406 20.42 -3.17 -25.58
CA HIS A 406 19.78 -3.21 -24.26
C HIS A 406 18.38 -2.59 -24.32
N PRO A 407 17.39 -3.28 -24.90
CA PRO A 407 16.06 -2.69 -25.18
C PRO A 407 15.27 -2.32 -23.91
N HIS A 408 15.60 -2.91 -22.78
CA HIS A 408 14.92 -2.68 -21.50
C HIS A 408 15.71 -1.81 -20.51
N PHE A 409 16.83 -1.24 -20.94
CA PHE A 409 17.70 -0.42 -20.07
C PHE A 409 16.95 0.75 -19.41
N PHE A 410 16.04 1.39 -20.13
CA PHE A 410 15.22 2.47 -19.60
C PHE A 410 13.75 2.25 -19.97
N ALA A 411 12.85 2.45 -19.01
CA ALA A 411 11.42 2.39 -19.27
C ALA A 411 10.67 3.52 -18.54
N ILE A 412 9.57 3.94 -19.15
CA ILE A 412 8.59 4.85 -18.54
C ILE A 412 7.28 4.10 -18.47
N ALA A 413 6.70 4.04 -17.27
CA ALA A 413 5.36 3.52 -17.04
C ALA A 413 4.45 4.63 -16.52
N ALA A 414 3.19 4.62 -16.94
CA ALA A 414 2.14 5.46 -16.39
C ALA A 414 0.90 4.62 -16.12
N GLU A 415 0.24 4.85 -14.99
CA GLU A 415 -0.97 4.15 -14.57
C GLU A 415 -2.01 5.16 -14.08
N ALA A 416 -3.28 4.90 -14.37
CA ALA A 416 -4.39 5.70 -13.86
C ALA A 416 -5.60 4.82 -13.57
N ASP A 417 -6.15 4.97 -12.36
CA ASP A 417 -7.31 4.23 -11.87
C ASP A 417 -8.37 5.20 -11.33
N ALA A 418 -9.62 4.96 -11.69
CA ALA A 418 -10.78 5.56 -11.06
C ALA A 418 -11.31 4.60 -9.98
N VAL A 419 -11.53 5.12 -8.79
CA VAL A 419 -11.98 4.35 -7.62
C VAL A 419 -13.35 4.86 -7.19
N TYR A 420 -14.32 3.97 -7.06
CA TYR A 420 -15.60 4.24 -6.44
C TYR A 420 -15.76 3.37 -5.19
N THR A 421 -16.12 3.99 -4.07
CA THR A 421 -16.42 3.29 -2.81
C THR A 421 -17.83 3.66 -2.37
N SER A 422 -18.65 2.67 -2.05
CA SER A 422 -19.97 2.85 -1.42
C SER A 422 -19.90 2.41 0.03
N TYR A 423 -20.26 3.31 0.94
CA TYR A 423 -20.40 3.05 2.38
C TYR A 423 -21.86 2.74 2.64
N LEU A 424 -22.16 1.49 2.97
CA LEU A 424 -23.52 0.97 3.00
C LEU A 424 -24.32 1.42 4.25
N ASP A 425 -23.60 1.77 5.33
CA ASP A 425 -24.20 2.21 6.59
C ASP A 425 -23.25 3.16 7.35
N ASP A 426 -22.94 4.32 6.76
CA ASP A 426 -22.08 5.33 7.40
C ASP A 426 -22.86 6.57 7.82
N LEU A 427 -22.40 7.23 8.89
CA LEU A 427 -23.07 8.40 9.46
C LEU A 427 -23.02 9.62 8.54
N PHE A 428 -21.87 9.91 7.94
CA PHE A 428 -21.63 11.16 7.23
C PHE A 428 -21.52 11.00 5.70
N ILE A 429 -21.07 9.85 5.23
CA ILE A 429 -20.68 9.65 3.85
C ILE A 429 -21.31 8.36 3.30
N THR A 430 -21.98 8.45 2.17
CA THR A 430 -22.56 7.27 1.49
C THR A 430 -21.70 6.74 0.37
N SER A 431 -20.88 7.58 -0.24
CA SER A 431 -19.99 7.17 -1.33
C SER A 431 -18.80 8.12 -1.46
N ARG A 432 -17.73 7.62 -2.06
CA ARG A 432 -16.53 8.36 -2.42
C ARG A 432 -16.10 7.97 -3.83
N THR A 433 -15.74 8.96 -4.63
CA THR A 433 -15.10 8.75 -5.93
C THR A 433 -13.70 9.35 -5.87
N GLY A 434 -12.71 8.63 -6.36
CA GLY A 434 -11.33 9.11 -6.39
C GLY A 434 -10.62 8.72 -7.67
N VAL A 435 -9.51 9.37 -7.93
CA VAL A 435 -8.57 9.04 -9.01
C VAL A 435 -7.19 8.84 -8.40
N LEU A 436 -6.56 7.74 -8.78
CA LEU A 436 -5.16 7.44 -8.47
C LEU A 436 -4.39 7.40 -9.77
N GLY A 437 -3.24 8.05 -9.83
CA GLY A 437 -2.32 7.99 -10.95
C GLY A 437 -0.88 7.86 -10.50
N SER A 438 -0.03 7.23 -11.33
CA SER A 438 1.40 7.19 -11.09
C SER A 438 2.20 7.26 -12.39
N ILE A 439 3.41 7.81 -12.28
CA ILE A 439 4.44 7.77 -13.32
C ILE A 439 5.69 7.16 -12.69
N THR A 440 6.26 6.17 -13.36
CA THR A 440 7.46 5.47 -12.91
C THR A 440 8.52 5.55 -14.01
N LEU A 441 9.71 5.97 -13.65
CA LEU A 441 10.93 5.88 -14.48
C LEU A 441 11.74 4.70 -13.94
N GLU A 442 12.11 3.80 -14.82
CA GLU A 442 12.87 2.60 -14.48
C GLU A 442 14.18 2.55 -15.26
N LEU A 443 15.25 2.21 -14.55
CA LEU A 443 16.57 1.93 -15.10
C LEU A 443 16.95 0.50 -14.72
N GLU A 444 17.38 -0.28 -15.69
CA GLU A 444 17.84 -1.65 -15.50
C GLU A 444 19.16 -1.84 -16.24
N GLU A 445 20.25 -2.00 -15.49
CA GLU A 445 21.58 -2.29 -16.00
C GLU A 445 21.82 -3.80 -15.91
N PRO A 446 22.15 -4.45 -17.03
CA PRO A 446 22.35 -5.90 -17.07
C PRO A 446 23.58 -6.36 -16.29
#